data_2eaea9f8d7c308e92cc6d1ca90e19c1c
#
_entry.id   2eaea9f8d7c308e92cc6d1ca90e19c1c
#
_cell.length_a   1.000
_cell.length_b   1.000
_cell.length_c   1.000
_cell.angle_alpha   90.00
_cell.angle_beta   90.00
_cell.angle_gamma   90.00
#
_symmetry.space_group_name_H-M   'P 1'
#
loop_
_entity.id
_entity.type
_entity.pdbx_description
1 polymer ?
#
loop_
_entity_poly.entity_id
_entity_poly.type
_entity_poly.pdbx_seq_one_letter_code
_entity_poly.pdbx_strand_id
1 'polypeptide(L)'
;MPAIATEQAYSRAEVRRLLGVSEQQLRSWQKQDFVRASSSFSFSDLLAMRTLAALRKNRVPASQIRKAVNAVRSKLRDVVNPLTELRLYSQGRKVRVQFGNQTMEPVSGQLLLDFEEEINKILAFPEKQPEAEKPAERNKKRLEAEHWFEQGLLLEQQGAQLEEIIFAYEKAAELDPTSAGALVNLGTVYFNGHAYRDAEKLYRKALEVDPNYALAHFNLGNLFDERNDRAKALFHYQAALRIHPNYADANYNIALLYQSTNQPMKAVRHWKLYLKLDPNSHWASIARRELEKLRDLTIVRNDRPRDLSHLDA
;
A
#
# COMPACT_ATOMS: atom_id res chain seq x y z
N MET A 1 10.06 32.33 4.76
CA MET A 1 10.04 31.37 5.87
C MET A 1 8.70 30.67 5.77
N PRO A 2 8.62 29.36 5.48
CA PRO A 2 7.36 28.64 5.54
C PRO A 2 6.99 28.45 7.02
N ALA A 3 5.75 28.82 7.36
CA ALA A 3 5.17 28.66 8.68
C ALA A 3 5.24 27.19 9.09
N ILE A 4 5.90 26.94 10.21
CA ILE A 4 5.86 25.64 10.93
C ILE A 4 4.39 25.42 11.27
N ALA A 5 3.79 24.38 10.67
CA ALA A 5 2.46 23.93 11.05
C ALA A 5 2.52 23.63 12.55
N THR A 6 1.84 24.45 13.34
CA THR A 6 1.66 24.22 14.78
C THR A 6 0.99 22.88 14.95
N GLU A 7 1.69 21.89 15.48
CA GLU A 7 1.11 20.60 15.87
C GLU A 7 -0.07 20.88 16.79
N GLN A 8 -1.26 20.52 16.33
CA GLN A 8 -2.51 20.72 17.06
C GLN A 8 -2.46 19.93 18.36
N ALA A 9 -2.28 20.62 19.48
CA ALA A 9 -2.22 20.01 20.79
C ALA A 9 -3.61 19.99 21.43
N TYR A 10 -4.01 18.85 21.93
CA TYR A 10 -5.31 18.64 22.59
C TYR A 10 -5.15 18.68 24.09
N SER A 11 -5.98 19.45 24.78
CA SER A 11 -6.06 19.47 26.23
C SER A 11 -6.69 18.18 26.79
N ARG A 12 -6.47 17.91 28.07
CA ARG A 12 -7.11 16.76 28.76
C ARG A 12 -8.63 16.79 28.66
N ALA A 13 -9.23 17.97 28.75
CA ALA A 13 -10.68 18.14 28.65
C ALA A 13 -11.20 17.80 27.25
N GLU A 14 -10.52 18.23 26.21
CA GLU A 14 -10.86 17.93 24.82
C GLU A 14 -10.73 16.44 24.51
N VAL A 15 -9.63 15.80 24.92
CA VAL A 15 -9.42 14.35 24.74
C VAL A 15 -10.56 13.57 25.42
N ARG A 16 -10.92 13.93 26.65
CA ARG A 16 -12.01 13.26 27.36
C ARG A 16 -13.36 13.42 26.66
N ARG A 17 -13.65 14.62 26.16
CA ARG A 17 -14.85 14.91 25.39
C ARG A 17 -14.90 14.15 24.08
N LEU A 18 -13.80 14.15 23.31
CA LEU A 18 -13.72 13.51 22.01
C LEU A 18 -13.79 11.98 22.07
N LEU A 19 -13.18 11.39 23.09
CA LEU A 19 -13.07 9.92 23.21
C LEU A 19 -14.09 9.30 24.18
N GLY A 20 -14.86 10.11 24.90
CA GLY A 20 -15.82 9.63 25.89
C GLY A 20 -15.15 8.90 27.07
N VAL A 21 -13.92 9.28 27.44
CA VAL A 21 -13.14 8.61 28.48
C VAL A 21 -13.13 9.40 29.79
N SER A 22 -13.12 8.69 30.93
CA SER A 22 -13.04 9.31 32.24
C SER A 22 -11.62 9.76 32.57
N GLU A 23 -11.48 10.73 33.50
CA GLU A 23 -10.19 11.17 34.01
C GLU A 23 -9.41 10.01 34.65
N GLN A 24 -10.10 9.11 35.33
CA GLN A 24 -9.49 7.93 35.94
C GLN A 24 -8.91 6.97 34.90
N GLN A 25 -9.62 6.79 33.77
CA GLN A 25 -9.09 5.99 32.64
C GLN A 25 -7.83 6.62 32.03
N LEU A 26 -7.85 7.93 31.80
CA LEU A 26 -6.70 8.64 31.25
C LEU A 26 -5.47 8.55 32.16
N ARG A 27 -5.64 8.77 33.46
CA ARG A 27 -4.56 8.58 34.47
C ARG A 27 -4.07 7.14 34.51
N SER A 28 -4.96 6.15 34.39
CA SER A 28 -4.58 4.75 34.35
C SER A 28 -3.72 4.43 33.12
N TRP A 29 -4.03 4.99 31.96
CA TRP A 29 -3.23 4.79 30.74
C TRP A 29 -1.86 5.45 30.83
N GLN A 30 -1.77 6.63 31.42
CA GLN A 30 -0.51 7.30 31.71
C GLN A 30 0.34 6.51 32.71
N LYS A 31 -0.24 6.02 33.81
CA LYS A 31 0.44 5.17 34.80
C LYS A 31 0.96 3.85 34.20
N GLN A 32 0.35 3.40 33.10
CA GLN A 32 0.70 2.17 32.43
C GLN A 32 1.62 2.36 31.22
N ASP A 33 2.12 3.58 30.98
CA ASP A 33 2.98 3.97 29.85
C ASP A 33 2.39 3.70 28.46
N PHE A 34 1.07 3.64 28.37
CA PHE A 34 0.41 3.61 27.05
C PHE A 34 0.38 4.99 26.38
N VAL A 35 0.37 6.04 27.18
CA VAL A 35 0.33 7.44 26.75
C VAL A 35 1.24 8.25 27.67
N ARG A 36 1.92 9.23 27.10
CA ARG A 36 2.84 10.12 27.87
C ARG A 36 2.11 10.84 29.01
N ALA A 37 2.80 11.02 30.12
CA ALA A 37 2.34 11.84 31.23
C ALA A 37 2.44 13.32 30.84
N SER A 38 1.39 13.89 30.26
CA SER A 38 1.34 15.28 29.80
C SER A 38 0.00 15.91 30.13
N SER A 39 -0.04 17.25 30.14
CA SER A 39 -1.25 18.05 30.18
C SER A 39 -1.82 18.34 28.79
N SER A 40 -1.00 18.22 27.75
CA SER A 40 -1.38 18.38 26.35
C SER A 40 -0.96 17.14 25.54
N PHE A 41 -1.74 16.79 24.52
CA PHE A 41 -1.60 15.58 23.74
C PHE A 41 -1.53 15.91 22.25
N SER A 42 -0.69 15.22 21.53
CA SER A 42 -0.58 15.29 20.07
C SER A 42 -1.74 14.52 19.40
N PHE A 43 -1.88 14.68 18.11
CA PHE A 43 -2.82 13.87 17.32
C PHE A 43 -2.48 12.36 17.38
N SER A 44 -1.18 12.02 17.42
CA SER A 44 -0.72 10.64 17.60
C SER A 44 -1.15 10.06 18.94
N ASP A 45 -1.05 10.85 20.02
CA ASP A 45 -1.54 10.43 21.35
C ASP A 45 -3.07 10.20 21.34
N LEU A 46 -3.82 11.04 20.61
CA LEU A 46 -5.26 10.88 20.46
C LEU A 46 -5.62 9.57 19.74
N LEU A 47 -4.91 9.21 18.68
CA LEU A 47 -5.09 7.94 17.98
C LEU A 47 -4.78 6.74 18.89
N ALA A 48 -3.68 6.77 19.63
CA ALA A 48 -3.34 5.73 20.59
C ALA A 48 -4.43 5.57 21.66
N MET A 49 -4.93 6.67 22.22
CA MET A 49 -6.00 6.66 23.20
C MET A 49 -7.34 6.17 22.62
N ARG A 50 -7.66 6.47 21.36
CA ARG A 50 -8.83 5.95 20.65
C ARG A 50 -8.76 4.42 20.55
N THR A 51 -7.61 3.89 20.16
CA THR A 51 -7.37 2.43 20.08
C THR A 51 -7.53 1.78 21.45
N LEU A 52 -6.96 2.37 22.50
CA LEU A 52 -7.10 1.89 23.88
C LEU A 52 -8.57 1.92 24.35
N ALA A 53 -9.30 3.00 24.06
CA ALA A 53 -10.72 3.12 24.40
C ALA A 53 -11.54 2.01 23.75
N ALA A 54 -11.32 1.74 22.45
CA ALA A 54 -12.00 0.68 21.72
C ALA A 54 -11.72 -0.72 22.33
N LEU A 55 -10.46 -1.03 22.62
CA LEU A 55 -10.08 -2.30 23.25
C LEU A 55 -10.72 -2.46 24.65
N ARG A 56 -10.72 -1.39 25.44
CA ARG A 56 -11.32 -1.40 26.79
C ARG A 56 -12.83 -1.48 26.78
N LYS A 57 -13.51 -0.87 25.80
CA LYS A 57 -14.96 -1.00 25.58
C LYS A 57 -15.35 -2.47 25.38
N ASN A 58 -14.50 -3.25 24.71
CA ASN A 58 -14.68 -4.68 24.50
C ASN A 58 -14.11 -5.54 25.66
N ARG A 59 -13.93 -4.95 26.84
CA ARG A 59 -13.52 -5.62 28.09
C ARG A 59 -12.16 -6.32 28.02
N VAL A 60 -11.26 -5.91 27.12
CA VAL A 60 -9.90 -6.43 27.06
C VAL A 60 -9.11 -5.95 28.29
N PRO A 61 -8.50 -6.84 29.11
CA PRO A 61 -7.71 -6.45 30.25
C PRO A 61 -6.48 -5.61 29.86
N ALA A 62 -6.13 -4.60 30.66
CA ALA A 62 -4.96 -3.75 30.39
C ALA A 62 -3.65 -4.53 30.33
N SER A 63 -3.52 -5.59 31.12
CA SER A 63 -2.36 -6.51 31.08
C SER A 63 -2.23 -7.23 29.73
N GLN A 64 -3.32 -7.62 29.11
CA GLN A 64 -3.28 -8.22 27.78
C GLN A 64 -2.95 -7.21 26.68
N ILE A 65 -3.46 -5.98 26.79
CA ILE A 65 -3.10 -4.90 25.87
C ILE A 65 -1.60 -4.63 25.94
N ARG A 66 -1.04 -4.55 27.17
CA ARG A 66 0.41 -4.37 27.36
C ARG A 66 1.24 -5.51 26.78
N LYS A 67 0.85 -6.77 27.04
CA LYS A 67 1.52 -7.92 26.46
C LYS A 67 1.50 -7.88 24.93
N ALA A 68 0.38 -7.54 24.34
CA ALA A 68 0.22 -7.43 22.89
C ALA A 68 1.10 -6.31 22.30
N VAL A 69 1.07 -5.11 22.87
CA VAL A 69 1.90 -3.96 22.41
C VAL A 69 3.39 -4.28 22.51
N ASN A 70 3.85 -4.87 23.62
CA ASN A 70 5.25 -5.25 23.80
C ASN A 70 5.67 -6.36 22.83
N ALA A 71 4.81 -7.35 22.60
CA ALA A 71 5.08 -8.43 21.66
C ALA A 71 5.18 -7.91 20.22
N VAL A 72 4.33 -6.96 19.82
CA VAL A 72 4.41 -6.31 18.51
C VAL A 72 5.71 -5.54 18.35
N ARG A 73 6.10 -4.72 19.34
CA ARG A 73 7.39 -3.98 19.33
C ARG A 73 8.61 -4.90 19.21
N SER A 74 8.57 -6.05 19.85
CA SER A 74 9.69 -7.00 19.78
C SER A 74 9.81 -7.73 18.46
N LYS A 75 8.68 -7.95 17.77
CA LYS A 75 8.62 -8.71 16.52
C LYS A 75 8.71 -7.85 15.26
N LEU A 76 8.17 -6.63 15.32
CA LEU A 76 8.15 -5.67 14.21
C LEU A 76 9.06 -4.49 14.57
N ARG A 77 10.35 -4.60 14.19
CA ARG A 77 11.38 -3.61 14.54
C ARG A 77 11.13 -2.21 13.97
N ASP A 78 10.37 -2.12 12.90
CA ASP A 78 10.06 -0.86 12.23
C ASP A 78 8.84 -0.14 12.82
N VAL A 79 8.14 -0.75 13.80
CA VAL A 79 6.94 -0.19 14.43
C VAL A 79 7.32 0.44 15.76
N VAL A 80 7.35 1.77 15.80
CA VAL A 80 7.69 2.55 17.01
C VAL A 80 6.51 2.58 17.97
N ASN A 81 5.30 2.83 17.47
CA ASN A 81 4.10 2.90 18.28
C ASN A 81 2.97 2.01 17.71
N PRO A 82 2.85 0.76 18.18
CA PRO A 82 1.84 -0.16 17.69
C PRO A 82 0.40 0.33 17.78
N LEU A 83 0.08 1.19 18.77
CA LEU A 83 -1.27 1.71 18.99
C LEU A 83 -1.71 2.74 17.92
N THR A 84 -0.77 3.33 17.21
CA THR A 84 -1.01 4.35 16.18
C THR A 84 -0.72 3.86 14.77
N GLU A 85 0.26 2.98 14.61
CA GLU A 85 0.77 2.54 13.32
C GLU A 85 0.10 1.26 12.80
N LEU A 86 -0.53 0.50 13.70
CA LEU A 86 -1.20 -0.74 13.36
C LEU A 86 -2.68 -0.72 13.77
N ARG A 87 -3.48 -1.48 13.05
CA ARG A 87 -4.86 -1.69 13.44
C ARG A 87 -4.97 -2.79 14.49
N LEU A 88 -5.05 -2.38 15.77
CA LEU A 88 -5.34 -3.29 16.88
C LEU A 88 -6.84 -3.31 17.15
N TYR A 89 -7.39 -4.50 17.26
CA TYR A 89 -8.80 -4.69 17.61
C TYR A 89 -8.97 -5.87 18.56
N SER A 90 -10.17 -6.07 19.08
CA SER A 90 -10.46 -7.17 19.99
C SER A 90 -11.36 -8.19 19.33
N GLN A 91 -11.02 -9.45 19.48
CA GLN A 91 -11.90 -10.60 19.23
C GLN A 91 -12.20 -11.25 20.57
N GLY A 92 -13.40 -11.00 21.10
CA GLY A 92 -13.72 -11.29 22.49
C GLY A 92 -12.80 -10.51 23.45
N ARG A 93 -12.12 -11.21 24.35
CA ARG A 93 -11.15 -10.62 25.29
C ARG A 93 -9.70 -10.62 24.81
N LYS A 94 -9.43 -11.11 23.61
CA LYS A 94 -8.07 -11.20 23.03
C LYS A 94 -7.79 -10.01 22.12
N VAL A 95 -6.56 -9.54 22.09
CA VAL A 95 -6.09 -8.53 21.15
C VAL A 95 -5.67 -9.20 19.86
N ARG A 96 -6.03 -8.61 18.75
CA ARG A 96 -5.63 -8.99 17.40
C ARG A 96 -4.95 -7.81 16.72
N VAL A 97 -4.01 -8.09 15.85
CA VAL A 97 -3.31 -7.09 15.04
C VAL A 97 -3.56 -7.41 13.57
N GLN A 98 -4.09 -6.44 12.85
CA GLN A 98 -4.21 -6.55 11.41
C GLN A 98 -2.93 -6.05 10.76
N PHE A 99 -2.34 -6.88 9.91
CA PHE A 99 -1.14 -6.59 9.14
C PHE A 99 -1.43 -6.89 7.66
N GLY A 100 -1.70 -5.85 6.89
CA GLY A 100 -2.24 -6.01 5.53
C GLY A 100 -3.59 -6.73 5.57
N ASN A 101 -3.72 -7.81 4.80
CA ASN A 101 -4.91 -8.67 4.78
C ASN A 101 -4.86 -9.82 5.79
N GLN A 102 -3.85 -9.88 6.63
CA GLN A 102 -3.68 -10.97 7.59
C GLN A 102 -3.91 -10.49 9.01
N THR A 103 -4.49 -11.34 9.83
CA THR A 103 -4.65 -11.14 11.26
C THR A 103 -3.61 -11.94 12.02
N MET A 104 -2.95 -11.33 12.99
CA MET A 104 -1.93 -11.98 13.80
C MET A 104 -2.32 -11.93 15.28
N GLU A 105 -2.05 -13.02 16.00
CA GLU A 105 -2.03 -12.99 17.45
C GLU A 105 -0.70 -12.38 17.94
N PRO A 106 -0.71 -11.24 18.64
CA PRO A 106 0.54 -10.53 18.94
C PRO A 106 1.54 -11.33 19.78
N VAL A 107 1.05 -12.10 20.76
CA VAL A 107 1.90 -12.77 21.74
C VAL A 107 2.60 -13.98 21.14
N SER A 108 1.87 -14.87 20.47
CA SER A 108 2.43 -16.03 19.79
C SER A 108 3.13 -15.66 18.46
N GLY A 109 2.67 -14.61 17.79
CA GLY A 109 3.07 -14.26 16.43
C GLY A 109 2.40 -15.14 15.37
N GLN A 110 1.46 -15.97 15.77
CA GLN A 110 0.73 -16.85 14.86
C GLN A 110 -0.17 -16.04 13.95
N LEU A 111 -0.04 -16.21 12.65
CA LEU A 111 -1.00 -15.70 11.69
C LEU A 111 -2.29 -16.51 11.83
N LEU A 112 -3.39 -15.77 11.94
CA LEU A 112 -4.71 -16.37 12.03
C LEU A 112 -5.30 -16.33 10.62
N LEU A 113 -5.63 -17.49 10.12
CA LEU A 113 -6.48 -17.61 8.95
C LEU A 113 -7.89 -17.25 9.40
N ASP A 114 -8.47 -16.26 8.75
CA ASP A 114 -9.83 -15.78 9.07
C ASP A 114 -10.84 -16.74 8.40
N PHE A 115 -11.07 -17.88 9.06
CA PHE A 115 -12.06 -18.85 8.61
C PHE A 115 -13.50 -18.36 8.82
N GLU A 116 -13.74 -17.24 9.55
CA GLU A 116 -15.09 -16.73 9.77
C GLU A 116 -15.72 -16.17 8.49
N GLU A 117 -14.94 -15.56 7.59
CA GLU A 117 -15.47 -15.20 6.27
C GLU A 117 -15.78 -16.43 5.42
N GLU A 118 -14.97 -17.48 5.49
CA GLU A 118 -15.24 -18.74 4.80
C GLU A 118 -16.38 -19.53 5.46
N ILE A 119 -16.47 -19.54 6.80
CA ILE A 119 -17.55 -20.21 7.52
C ILE A 119 -18.89 -19.47 7.30
N ASN A 120 -18.91 -18.14 7.27
CA ASN A 120 -20.12 -17.41 6.91
C ASN A 120 -20.52 -17.60 5.44
N LYS A 121 -19.55 -17.84 4.54
CA LYS A 121 -19.84 -18.30 3.18
C LYS A 121 -20.35 -19.74 3.13
N ILE A 122 -19.94 -20.60 4.08
CA ILE A 122 -20.36 -22.01 4.18
C ILE A 122 -21.71 -22.13 4.92
N LEU A 123 -22.00 -21.23 5.89
CA LEU A 123 -23.25 -21.22 6.67
C LEU A 123 -24.33 -20.28 6.11
N ALA A 124 -24.02 -19.46 5.12
CA ALA A 124 -25.06 -18.87 4.29
C ALA A 124 -25.81 -20.04 3.65
N PHE A 125 -27.06 -20.27 4.09
CA PHE A 125 -27.94 -21.21 3.40
C PHE A 125 -27.84 -20.94 1.91
N PRO A 126 -27.69 -21.96 1.07
CA PRO A 126 -27.53 -21.76 -0.35
C PRO A 126 -28.76 -21.04 -0.88
N GLU A 127 -28.70 -19.74 -1.12
CA GLU A 127 -29.34 -19.22 -2.30
C GLU A 127 -28.87 -20.14 -3.40
N LYS A 128 -29.81 -20.84 -4.07
CA LYS A 128 -29.55 -21.82 -5.14
C LYS A 128 -28.18 -21.58 -5.74
N GLN A 129 -27.17 -22.35 -5.32
CA GLN A 129 -25.87 -22.32 -6.00
C GLN A 129 -26.21 -22.56 -7.46
N PRO A 130 -25.78 -21.70 -8.38
CA PRO A 130 -25.83 -22.07 -9.76
C PRO A 130 -25.18 -23.45 -9.84
N GLU A 131 -25.88 -24.43 -10.40
CA GLU A 131 -25.44 -25.83 -10.51
C GLU A 131 -23.95 -25.82 -10.82
N ALA A 132 -23.14 -26.52 -10.01
CA ALA A 132 -21.70 -26.53 -10.15
C ALA A 132 -21.38 -26.87 -11.61
N GLU A 133 -20.88 -25.88 -12.35
CA GLU A 133 -20.60 -26.02 -13.78
C GLU A 133 -19.79 -27.29 -14.00
N LYS A 134 -20.28 -28.13 -14.89
CA LYS A 134 -19.56 -29.35 -15.26
C LYS A 134 -18.14 -29.00 -15.66
N PRO A 135 -17.12 -29.74 -15.23
CA PRO A 135 -15.72 -29.43 -15.54
C PRO A 135 -15.46 -29.15 -17.03
N ALA A 136 -16.21 -29.81 -17.90
CA ALA A 136 -16.17 -29.59 -19.35
C ALA A 136 -16.69 -28.19 -19.78
N GLU A 137 -17.74 -27.69 -19.15
CA GLU A 137 -18.29 -26.34 -19.43
C GLU A 137 -17.36 -25.25 -18.91
N ARG A 138 -16.79 -25.44 -17.71
CA ARG A 138 -15.80 -24.51 -17.15
C ARG A 138 -14.55 -24.43 -18.01
N ASN A 139 -14.06 -25.57 -18.53
CA ASN A 139 -12.93 -25.58 -19.47
C ASN A 139 -13.28 -24.88 -20.79
N LYS A 140 -14.48 -25.08 -21.29
CA LYS A 140 -14.95 -24.40 -22.51
C LYS A 140 -14.99 -22.89 -22.32
N LYS A 141 -15.57 -22.40 -21.22
CA LYS A 141 -15.62 -20.96 -20.90
C LYS A 141 -14.23 -20.37 -20.78
N ARG A 142 -13.29 -21.10 -20.14
CA ARG A 142 -11.91 -20.64 -20.00
C ARG A 142 -11.21 -20.51 -21.35
N LEU A 143 -11.36 -21.46 -22.24
CA LEU A 143 -10.81 -21.39 -23.61
C LEU A 143 -11.44 -20.22 -24.41
N GLU A 144 -12.74 -20.00 -24.23
CA GLU A 144 -13.43 -18.87 -24.86
C GLU A 144 -12.96 -17.53 -24.28
N ALA A 145 -12.71 -17.46 -22.96
CA ALA A 145 -12.12 -16.29 -22.31
C ALA A 145 -10.70 -15.99 -22.83
N GLU A 146 -9.89 -17.03 -23.00
CA GLU A 146 -8.53 -16.92 -23.54
C GLU A 146 -8.58 -16.40 -24.99
N HIS A 147 -9.51 -16.91 -25.82
CA HIS A 147 -9.72 -16.41 -27.17
C HIS A 147 -10.09 -14.91 -27.17
N TRP A 148 -11.04 -14.47 -26.33
CA TRP A 148 -11.39 -13.06 -26.22
C TRP A 148 -10.26 -12.18 -25.72
N PHE A 149 -9.43 -12.71 -24.81
CA PHE A 149 -8.24 -12.01 -24.34
C PHE A 149 -7.23 -11.81 -25.48
N GLU A 150 -6.96 -12.85 -26.28
CA GLU A 150 -6.09 -12.75 -27.46
C GLU A 150 -6.65 -11.79 -28.51
N GLN A 151 -7.98 -11.79 -28.72
CA GLN A 151 -8.63 -10.81 -29.59
C GLN A 151 -8.43 -9.38 -29.08
N GLY A 152 -8.54 -9.14 -27.78
CA GLY A 152 -8.26 -7.83 -27.18
C GLY A 152 -6.83 -7.35 -27.46
N LEU A 153 -5.84 -8.23 -27.28
CA LEU A 153 -4.45 -7.92 -27.61
C LEU A 153 -4.23 -7.60 -29.10
N LEU A 154 -4.87 -8.36 -29.97
CA LEU A 154 -4.78 -8.15 -31.42
C LEU A 154 -5.42 -6.80 -31.83
N LEU A 155 -6.57 -6.48 -31.27
CA LEU A 155 -7.25 -5.21 -31.52
C LEU A 155 -6.43 -4.01 -31.04
N GLU A 156 -5.78 -4.09 -29.86
CA GLU A 156 -4.85 -3.07 -29.41
C GLU A 156 -3.66 -2.90 -30.38
N GLN A 157 -3.07 -4.00 -30.82
CA GLN A 157 -1.93 -3.96 -31.76
C GLN A 157 -2.31 -3.35 -33.11
N GLN A 158 -3.54 -3.55 -33.56
CA GLN A 158 -4.07 -3.01 -34.81
C GLN A 158 -4.52 -1.56 -34.69
N GLY A 159 -4.56 -0.99 -33.46
CA GLY A 159 -5.11 0.34 -33.23
C GLY A 159 -6.61 0.42 -33.53
N ALA A 160 -7.35 -0.64 -33.22
CA ALA A 160 -8.80 -0.70 -33.38
C ALA A 160 -9.52 0.33 -32.51
N GLN A 161 -10.82 0.48 -32.70
CA GLN A 161 -11.62 1.40 -31.90
C GLN A 161 -11.64 0.97 -30.43
N LEU A 162 -11.65 1.96 -29.53
CA LEU A 162 -11.55 1.74 -28.09
C LEU A 162 -12.67 0.83 -27.57
N GLU A 163 -13.86 0.99 -28.11
CA GLU A 163 -15.05 0.21 -27.76
C GLU A 163 -14.89 -1.27 -28.09
N GLU A 164 -14.22 -1.60 -29.19
CA GLU A 164 -13.98 -2.99 -29.60
C GLU A 164 -12.97 -3.65 -28.68
N ILE A 165 -11.93 -2.92 -28.29
CA ILE A 165 -10.90 -3.39 -27.33
C ILE A 165 -11.53 -3.63 -25.96
N ILE A 166 -12.32 -2.68 -25.47
CA ILE A 166 -13.04 -2.80 -24.19
C ILE A 166 -13.94 -4.03 -24.23
N PHE A 167 -14.76 -4.17 -25.29
CA PHE A 167 -15.67 -5.30 -25.43
C PHE A 167 -14.96 -6.65 -25.36
N ALA A 168 -13.81 -6.79 -26.03
CA ALA A 168 -13.04 -8.03 -26.03
C ALA A 168 -12.53 -8.38 -24.63
N TYR A 169 -11.93 -7.41 -23.91
CA TYR A 169 -11.43 -7.65 -22.55
C TYR A 169 -12.55 -7.82 -21.51
N GLU A 170 -13.69 -7.13 -21.68
CA GLU A 170 -14.85 -7.35 -20.83
C GLU A 170 -15.40 -8.77 -21.00
N LYS A 171 -15.50 -9.27 -22.24
CA LYS A 171 -15.90 -10.65 -22.52
C LYS A 171 -14.93 -11.66 -21.91
N ALA A 172 -13.63 -11.42 -22.01
CA ALA A 172 -12.63 -12.27 -21.38
C ALA A 172 -12.81 -12.30 -19.84
N ALA A 173 -12.98 -11.13 -19.20
CA ALA A 173 -13.15 -11.01 -17.75
C ALA A 173 -14.54 -11.50 -17.26
N GLU A 174 -15.57 -11.49 -18.10
CA GLU A 174 -16.89 -12.07 -17.81
C GLU A 174 -16.84 -13.60 -17.82
N LEU A 175 -16.21 -14.19 -18.84
CA LEU A 175 -16.08 -15.64 -19.01
C LEU A 175 -15.10 -16.27 -18.01
N ASP A 176 -14.00 -15.58 -17.70
CA ASP A 176 -13.06 -15.96 -16.65
C ASP A 176 -12.76 -14.80 -15.70
N PRO A 177 -13.58 -14.62 -14.66
CA PRO A 177 -13.35 -13.59 -13.63
C PRO A 177 -12.05 -13.76 -12.86
N THR A 178 -11.35 -14.89 -13.02
CA THR A 178 -10.07 -15.18 -12.37
C THR A 178 -8.87 -14.90 -13.27
N SER A 179 -9.08 -14.37 -14.47
CA SER A 179 -8.02 -13.92 -15.36
C SER A 179 -7.46 -12.57 -14.92
N ALA A 180 -6.40 -12.57 -14.09
CA ALA A 180 -5.72 -11.34 -13.67
C ALA A 180 -5.21 -10.52 -14.87
N GLY A 181 -4.77 -11.20 -15.94
CA GLY A 181 -4.32 -10.56 -17.18
C GLY A 181 -5.43 -9.76 -17.87
N ALA A 182 -6.61 -10.36 -18.04
CA ALA A 182 -7.74 -9.67 -18.67
C ALA A 182 -8.20 -8.45 -17.86
N LEU A 183 -8.26 -8.60 -16.53
CA LEU A 183 -8.60 -7.51 -15.62
C LEU A 183 -7.59 -6.35 -15.69
N VAL A 184 -6.29 -6.66 -15.77
CA VAL A 184 -5.25 -5.63 -15.85
C VAL A 184 -5.25 -4.94 -17.19
N ASN A 185 -5.43 -5.66 -18.31
CA ASN A 185 -5.46 -5.04 -19.63
C ASN A 185 -6.71 -4.15 -19.78
N LEU A 186 -7.87 -4.61 -19.36
CA LEU A 186 -9.07 -3.78 -19.31
C LEU A 186 -8.85 -2.52 -18.45
N GLY A 187 -8.22 -2.70 -17.27
CA GLY A 187 -7.85 -1.59 -16.41
C GLY A 187 -6.90 -0.59 -17.08
N THR A 188 -5.97 -1.08 -17.91
CA THR A 188 -5.04 -0.23 -18.67
C THR A 188 -5.76 0.55 -19.76
N VAL A 189 -6.72 -0.06 -20.43
CA VAL A 189 -7.57 0.64 -21.41
C VAL A 189 -8.35 1.78 -20.74
N TYR A 190 -8.96 1.53 -19.59
CA TYR A 190 -9.63 2.57 -18.81
C TYR A 190 -8.67 3.64 -18.27
N PHE A 191 -7.47 3.27 -17.88
CA PHE A 191 -6.43 4.21 -17.43
C PHE A 191 -6.05 5.17 -18.56
N ASN A 192 -5.79 4.65 -19.75
CA ASN A 192 -5.47 5.44 -20.95
C ASN A 192 -6.63 6.37 -21.36
N GLY A 193 -7.87 5.95 -21.13
CA GLY A 193 -9.07 6.76 -21.28
C GLY A 193 -9.36 7.72 -20.12
N HIS A 194 -8.44 7.89 -19.17
CA HIS A 194 -8.57 8.72 -17.96
C HIS A 194 -9.72 8.33 -17.00
N ALA A 195 -10.30 7.15 -17.19
CA ALA A 195 -11.30 6.55 -16.29
C ALA A 195 -10.62 5.89 -15.07
N TYR A 196 -9.85 6.69 -14.32
CA TYR A 196 -8.98 6.20 -13.24
C TYR A 196 -9.69 5.43 -12.14
N ARG A 197 -10.98 5.72 -11.87
CA ARG A 197 -11.75 4.99 -10.86
C ARG A 197 -12.03 3.55 -11.27
N ASP A 198 -12.34 3.34 -12.53
CA ASP A 198 -12.65 2.01 -13.06
C ASP A 198 -11.37 1.22 -13.28
N ALA A 199 -10.30 1.85 -13.75
CA ALA A 199 -8.96 1.27 -13.79
C ALA A 199 -8.51 0.77 -12.40
N GLU A 200 -8.66 1.60 -11.35
CA GLU A 200 -8.29 1.22 -9.99
C GLU A 200 -9.06 -0.01 -9.49
N LYS A 201 -10.38 -0.07 -9.75
CA LYS A 201 -11.21 -1.23 -9.38
C LYS A 201 -10.72 -2.52 -10.03
N LEU A 202 -10.39 -2.46 -11.32
CA LEU A 202 -9.93 -3.61 -12.09
C LEU A 202 -8.54 -4.08 -11.65
N TYR A 203 -7.60 -3.17 -11.42
CA TYR A 203 -6.28 -3.53 -10.90
C TYR A 203 -6.37 -4.15 -9.50
N ARG A 204 -7.25 -3.62 -8.63
CA ARG A 204 -7.48 -4.22 -7.30
C ARG A 204 -8.13 -5.60 -7.41
N LYS A 205 -9.10 -5.77 -8.29
CA LYS A 205 -9.72 -7.07 -8.55
C LYS A 205 -8.70 -8.09 -9.08
N ALA A 206 -7.78 -7.66 -9.94
CA ALA A 206 -6.67 -8.51 -10.38
C ALA A 206 -5.77 -8.96 -9.21
N LEU A 207 -5.51 -8.08 -8.22
CA LEU A 207 -4.73 -8.42 -7.02
C LEU A 207 -5.53 -9.26 -6.00
N GLU A 208 -6.86 -9.22 -6.02
CA GLU A 208 -7.69 -10.16 -5.25
C GLU A 208 -7.57 -11.58 -5.81
N VAL A 209 -7.44 -11.70 -7.14
CA VAL A 209 -7.24 -12.98 -7.84
C VAL A 209 -5.82 -13.49 -7.68
N ASP A 210 -4.83 -12.64 -7.97
CA ASP A 210 -3.41 -12.94 -7.82
C ASP A 210 -2.69 -11.79 -7.09
N PRO A 211 -2.48 -11.91 -5.78
CA PRO A 211 -1.77 -10.92 -4.98
C PRO A 211 -0.32 -10.67 -5.41
N ASN A 212 0.26 -11.58 -6.20
CA ASN A 212 1.62 -11.49 -6.72
C ASN A 212 1.67 -11.08 -8.19
N TYR A 213 0.63 -10.48 -8.73
CA TYR A 213 0.64 -10.00 -10.11
C TYR A 213 1.37 -8.66 -10.20
N ALA A 214 2.68 -8.72 -10.54
CA ALA A 214 3.57 -7.56 -10.55
C ALA A 214 3.06 -6.42 -11.44
N LEU A 215 2.46 -6.72 -12.60
CA LEU A 215 1.92 -5.72 -13.54
C LEU A 215 0.74 -4.94 -12.92
N ALA A 216 -0.13 -5.59 -12.15
CA ALA A 216 -1.22 -4.91 -11.45
C ALA A 216 -0.69 -3.91 -10.40
N HIS A 217 0.35 -4.30 -9.66
CA HIS A 217 1.03 -3.38 -8.75
C HIS A 217 1.70 -2.23 -9.49
N PHE A 218 2.40 -2.50 -10.59
CA PHE A 218 3.02 -1.46 -11.40
C PHE A 218 1.98 -0.45 -11.92
N ASN A 219 0.86 -0.92 -12.46
CA ASN A 219 -0.19 -0.07 -13.00
C ASN A 219 -0.95 0.72 -11.91
N LEU A 220 -1.13 0.16 -10.71
CA LEU A 220 -1.59 0.94 -9.55
C LEU A 220 -0.58 2.02 -9.15
N GLY A 221 0.71 1.72 -9.26
CA GLY A 221 1.78 2.71 -9.08
C GLY A 221 1.62 3.88 -10.04
N ASN A 222 1.45 3.61 -11.34
CA ASN A 222 1.22 4.63 -12.37
C ASN A 222 -0.04 5.44 -12.09
N LEU A 223 -1.12 4.78 -11.70
CA LEU A 223 -2.40 5.43 -11.40
C LEU A 223 -2.30 6.38 -10.20
N PHE A 224 -1.60 6.00 -9.14
CA PHE A 224 -1.42 6.85 -7.98
C PHE A 224 -0.43 7.98 -8.24
N ASP A 225 0.58 7.76 -9.09
CA ASP A 225 1.51 8.81 -9.51
C ASP A 225 0.77 9.88 -10.33
N GLU A 226 -0.06 9.48 -11.27
CA GLU A 226 -0.93 10.37 -12.05
C GLU A 226 -1.87 11.21 -11.18
N ARG A 227 -2.35 10.63 -10.09
CA ARG A 227 -3.15 11.32 -9.06
C ARG A 227 -2.31 12.13 -8.07
N ASN A 228 -0.98 12.20 -8.27
CA ASN A 228 -0.02 12.84 -7.37
C ASN A 228 0.00 12.27 -5.93
N ASP A 229 -0.50 11.04 -5.73
CA ASP A 229 -0.38 10.29 -4.47
C ASP A 229 0.95 9.51 -4.46
N ARG A 230 2.04 10.25 -4.29
CA ARG A 230 3.42 9.72 -4.37
C ARG A 230 3.70 8.60 -3.37
N ALA A 231 3.05 8.62 -2.22
CA ALA A 231 3.24 7.60 -1.20
C ALA A 231 2.67 6.25 -1.63
N LYS A 232 1.45 6.23 -2.19
CA LYS A 232 0.85 5.01 -2.73
C LYS A 232 1.55 4.55 -4.01
N ALA A 233 1.95 5.47 -4.88
CA ALA A 233 2.72 5.14 -6.07
C ALA A 233 4.00 4.38 -5.70
N LEU A 234 4.80 4.92 -4.77
CA LEU A 234 6.02 4.29 -4.29
C LEU A 234 5.75 2.90 -3.67
N PHE A 235 4.71 2.79 -2.85
CA PHE A 235 4.31 1.52 -2.24
C PHE A 235 4.04 0.43 -3.30
N HIS A 236 3.27 0.77 -4.34
CA HIS A 236 2.91 -0.18 -5.39
C HIS A 236 4.08 -0.49 -6.33
N TYR A 237 4.90 0.47 -6.72
CA TYR A 237 6.13 0.19 -7.48
C TYR A 237 7.10 -0.70 -6.71
N GLN A 238 7.27 -0.47 -5.41
CA GLN A 238 8.09 -1.34 -4.58
C GLN A 238 7.49 -2.74 -4.43
N ALA A 239 6.16 -2.87 -4.40
CA ALA A 239 5.50 -4.17 -4.42
C ALA A 239 5.81 -4.91 -5.74
N ALA A 240 5.71 -4.24 -6.89
CA ALA A 240 6.08 -4.82 -8.18
C ALA A 240 7.54 -5.31 -8.19
N LEU A 241 8.48 -4.54 -7.63
CA LEU A 241 9.90 -4.93 -7.53
C LEU A 241 10.15 -6.07 -6.54
N ARG A 242 9.36 -6.21 -5.47
CA ARG A 242 9.48 -7.39 -4.58
C ARG A 242 9.08 -8.68 -5.29
N ILE A 243 8.08 -8.61 -6.17
CA ILE A 243 7.59 -9.75 -6.94
C ILE A 243 8.53 -10.03 -8.12
N HIS A 244 8.90 -8.97 -8.86
CA HIS A 244 9.76 -9.05 -10.02
C HIS A 244 10.97 -8.09 -9.88
N PRO A 245 12.07 -8.51 -9.25
CA PRO A 245 13.23 -7.64 -8.95
C PRO A 245 13.88 -6.97 -10.17
N ASN A 246 13.72 -7.55 -11.34
CA ASN A 246 14.27 -7.05 -12.59
C ASN A 246 13.25 -6.23 -13.42
N TYR A 247 12.22 -5.66 -12.78
CA TYR A 247 11.25 -4.83 -13.48
C TYR A 247 11.86 -3.46 -13.80
N ALA A 248 12.32 -3.26 -15.03
CA ALA A 248 13.02 -2.06 -15.46
C ALA A 248 12.14 -0.80 -15.27
N ASP A 249 10.90 -0.83 -15.79
CA ASP A 249 10.00 0.34 -15.75
C ASP A 249 9.66 0.77 -14.32
N ALA A 250 9.52 -0.16 -13.38
CA ALA A 250 9.32 0.17 -11.98
C ALA A 250 10.53 0.89 -11.38
N ASN A 251 11.76 0.50 -11.73
CA ASN A 251 12.96 1.23 -11.31
C ASN A 251 13.01 2.63 -11.93
N TYR A 252 12.62 2.78 -13.19
CA TYR A 252 12.53 4.07 -13.87
C TYR A 252 11.58 5.02 -13.15
N ASN A 253 10.35 4.59 -12.90
CA ASN A 253 9.32 5.40 -12.26
C ASN A 253 9.66 5.75 -10.80
N ILE A 254 10.25 4.80 -10.05
CA ILE A 254 10.74 5.07 -8.69
C ILE A 254 11.86 6.12 -8.71
N ALA A 255 12.76 6.07 -9.70
CA ALA A 255 13.83 7.07 -9.81
C ALA A 255 13.27 8.47 -10.05
N LEU A 256 12.30 8.63 -10.96
CA LEU A 256 11.59 9.89 -11.19
C LEU A 256 10.89 10.38 -9.92
N LEU A 257 10.21 9.49 -9.22
CA LEU A 257 9.50 9.81 -8.00
C LEU A 257 10.44 10.29 -6.88
N TYR A 258 11.59 9.64 -6.69
CA TYR A 258 12.59 10.09 -5.73
C TYR A 258 13.23 11.41 -6.13
N GLN A 259 13.42 11.64 -7.42
CA GLN A 259 13.94 12.91 -7.94
C GLN A 259 12.95 14.06 -7.68
N SER A 260 11.67 13.85 -7.99
CA SER A 260 10.60 14.83 -7.73
C SER A 260 10.37 15.14 -6.25
N THR A 261 10.76 14.22 -5.36
CA THR A 261 10.66 14.37 -3.90
C THR A 261 11.97 14.78 -3.23
N ASN A 262 12.94 15.30 -4.03
CA ASN A 262 14.24 15.78 -3.56
C ASN A 262 15.06 14.73 -2.77
N GLN A 263 15.03 13.47 -3.22
CA GLN A 263 15.79 12.37 -2.64
C GLN A 263 16.83 11.84 -3.67
N PRO A 264 17.83 12.67 -4.06
CA PRO A 264 18.70 12.40 -5.21
C PRO A 264 19.50 11.10 -5.08
N MET A 265 19.97 10.75 -3.89
CA MET A 265 20.76 9.52 -3.69
C MET A 265 19.94 8.24 -3.92
N LYS A 266 18.65 8.26 -3.58
CA LYS A 266 17.75 7.14 -3.88
C LYS A 266 17.43 7.10 -5.38
N ALA A 267 17.20 8.25 -6.00
CA ALA A 267 17.00 8.33 -7.45
C ALA A 267 18.19 7.75 -8.22
N VAL A 268 19.42 8.14 -7.87
CA VAL A 268 20.65 7.62 -8.49
C VAL A 268 20.74 6.09 -8.43
N ARG A 269 20.35 5.50 -7.28
CA ARG A 269 20.36 4.03 -7.14
C ARG A 269 19.41 3.37 -8.17
N HIS A 270 18.19 3.87 -8.29
CA HIS A 270 17.19 3.29 -9.18
C HIS A 270 17.48 3.57 -10.65
N TRP A 271 18.04 4.76 -11.00
CA TRP A 271 18.55 5.04 -12.35
C TRP A 271 19.63 4.06 -12.78
N LYS A 272 20.59 3.75 -11.88
CA LYS A 272 21.64 2.77 -12.16
C LYS A 272 21.08 1.35 -12.35
N LEU A 273 20.08 0.96 -11.54
CA LEU A 273 19.40 -0.33 -11.69
C LEU A 273 18.66 -0.40 -13.02
N TYR A 274 17.92 0.65 -13.37
CA TYR A 274 17.25 0.73 -14.66
C TYR A 274 18.23 0.56 -15.83
N LEU A 275 19.33 1.33 -15.87
CA LEU A 275 20.33 1.25 -16.94
C LEU A 275 21.06 -0.09 -17.03
N LYS A 276 21.11 -0.84 -15.92
CA LYS A 276 21.63 -2.21 -15.92
C LYS A 276 20.65 -3.17 -16.60
N LEU A 277 19.35 -2.95 -16.44
CA LEU A 277 18.28 -3.81 -16.96
C LEU A 277 17.94 -3.49 -18.41
N ASP A 278 17.92 -2.21 -18.75
CA ASP A 278 17.59 -1.70 -20.08
C ASP A 278 18.60 -0.62 -20.51
N PRO A 279 19.77 -1.02 -21.03
CA PRO A 279 20.82 -0.06 -21.39
C PRO A 279 20.62 0.64 -22.74
N ASN A 280 19.77 0.11 -23.63
CA ASN A 280 19.76 0.50 -25.05
C ASN A 280 18.48 1.21 -25.51
N SER A 281 17.46 1.32 -24.66
CA SER A 281 16.21 1.98 -25.02
C SER A 281 16.37 3.50 -25.15
N HIS A 282 15.37 4.12 -25.74
CA HIS A 282 15.25 5.58 -25.74
C HIS A 282 15.26 6.14 -24.30
N TRP A 283 14.59 5.47 -23.36
CA TRP A 283 14.51 5.85 -21.96
C TRP A 283 15.86 5.77 -21.24
N ALA A 284 16.76 4.88 -21.69
CA ALA A 284 18.13 4.81 -21.15
C ALA A 284 18.93 6.10 -21.42
N SER A 285 18.68 6.77 -22.55
CA SER A 285 19.30 8.07 -22.84
C SER A 285 18.85 9.16 -21.86
N ILE A 286 17.56 9.14 -21.50
CA ILE A 286 16.99 10.03 -20.50
C ILE A 286 17.58 9.73 -19.11
N ALA A 287 17.62 8.45 -18.73
CA ALA A 287 18.20 8.02 -17.46
C ALA A 287 19.66 8.44 -17.28
N ARG A 288 20.49 8.34 -18.34
CA ARG A 288 21.89 8.81 -18.31
C ARG A 288 21.98 10.33 -18.10
N ARG A 289 21.16 11.10 -18.82
CA ARG A 289 21.10 12.54 -18.67
C ARG A 289 20.68 12.95 -17.26
N GLU A 290 19.70 12.28 -16.68
CA GLU A 290 19.25 12.56 -15.31
C GLU A 290 20.31 12.21 -14.26
N LEU A 291 21.05 11.11 -14.46
CA LEU A 291 22.21 10.76 -13.62
C LEU A 291 23.33 11.80 -13.69
N GLU A 292 23.60 12.34 -14.86
CA GLU A 292 24.61 13.39 -15.04
C GLU A 292 24.24 14.65 -14.30
N LYS A 293 22.99 15.13 -14.45
CA LYS A 293 22.46 16.26 -13.68
C LYS A 293 22.59 16.08 -12.16
N LEU A 294 22.26 14.87 -11.67
CA LEU A 294 22.34 14.57 -10.24
C LEU A 294 23.80 14.51 -9.76
N ARG A 295 24.72 14.07 -10.59
CA ARG A 295 26.16 14.10 -10.30
C ARG A 295 26.66 15.54 -10.17
N ASP A 296 26.30 16.41 -11.10
CA ASP A 296 26.76 17.79 -11.09
C ASP A 296 26.21 18.55 -9.88
N LEU A 297 24.96 18.29 -9.49
CA LEU A 297 24.37 18.85 -8.26
C LEU A 297 25.08 18.40 -6.98
N THR A 298 25.63 17.20 -6.98
CA THR A 298 26.40 16.65 -5.84
C THR A 298 27.82 17.19 -5.77
N ILE A 299 28.46 17.46 -6.90
CA ILE A 299 29.81 18.05 -6.98
C ILE A 299 29.78 19.50 -6.53
N VAL A 300 28.85 20.31 -7.00
CA VAL A 300 28.71 21.72 -6.62
C VAL A 300 28.44 21.91 -5.12
N ARG A 301 27.85 20.93 -4.44
CA ARG A 301 27.68 20.98 -2.96
C ARG A 301 28.96 20.74 -2.18
N ASN A 302 29.94 20.02 -2.75
CA ASN A 302 31.23 19.78 -2.11
C ASN A 302 32.24 20.91 -2.28
N ASP A 303 32.05 21.77 -3.29
CA ASP A 303 32.95 22.91 -3.59
C ASP A 303 32.62 24.20 -2.83
N ARG A 304 31.74 24.18 -1.84
CA ARG A 304 31.66 25.29 -0.89
C ARG A 304 32.94 25.29 -0.05
N PRO A 305 33.84 26.28 -0.16
CA PRO A 305 35.01 26.36 0.69
C PRO A 305 34.54 26.37 2.15
N ARG A 306 35.11 25.52 2.97
CA ARG A 306 35.00 25.64 4.44
C ARG A 306 35.63 26.97 4.76
N ASP A 307 34.79 27.92 5.13
CA ASP A 307 35.23 29.22 5.65
C ASP A 307 35.99 28.94 6.94
N LEU A 308 37.31 28.90 6.84
CA LEU A 308 38.25 28.71 7.95
C LEU A 308 38.60 30.03 8.62
N SER A 309 37.78 31.09 8.44
CA SER A 309 38.07 32.43 8.96
C SER A 309 37.90 32.59 10.49
N HIS A 310 37.75 31.54 11.25
CA HIS A 310 37.57 31.58 12.72
C HIS A 310 38.68 30.86 13.53
N LEU A 311 39.86 30.62 12.95
CA LEU A 311 40.97 29.94 13.67
C LEU A 311 42.18 30.82 13.91
N ASP A 312 42.04 32.17 13.88
CA ASP A 312 43.08 33.10 14.34
C ASP A 312 42.41 34.24 15.11
N ALA A 313 42.22 34.05 16.41
CA ALA A 313 42.18 35.09 17.45
C ALA A 313 42.31 34.45 18.84
#